data_1769cebd4f22b902cfac0da137617a5b
#
_entry.id   1769cebd4f22b902cfac0da137617a5b
#
_cell.length_a   1.000
_cell.length_b   1.000
_cell.length_c   1.000
_cell.angle_alpha   90.00
_cell.angle_beta   90.00
_cell.angle_gamma   90.00
#
_symmetry.space_group_name_H-M   'P 1'
#
loop_
_entity.id
_entity.type
_entity.pdbx_description
1 polymer ?
#
loop_
_entity_poly.entity_id
_entity_poly.type
_entity_poly.pdbx_seq_one_letter_code
_entity_poly.pdbx_strand_id
1 'polypeptide(L)'
;VDIMKPGPLGAADATKGPKGPRKASPMDGQLAAMTSKFPIAAAPINPQMFGNAGREHNALYGSTPDHFAAIGAKNHKHSVNNPYSQFRDQYTNEEIKSSRMIYSPLTKLQCSPTSDGAAAAVLCSEDFVKEHGLEGNAVEIIGQAMKTDMATAWEKDRPDSCIKSVGYDMAKSAAADVYAQA
;
A
#
# COMPACT_ATOMS: atom_id res chain seq x y z
N VAL A 1 -21.60 3.09 21.04
CA VAL A 1 -20.89 3.33 19.77
C VAL A 1 -20.77 1.96 19.12
N ASP A 2 -21.70 1.67 18.19
CA ASP A 2 -21.65 0.43 17.41
C ASP A 2 -20.44 0.47 16.48
N ILE A 3 -19.40 -0.25 16.84
CA ILE A 3 -18.28 -0.52 15.97
C ILE A 3 -18.82 -1.40 14.82
N MET A 4 -18.82 -0.90 13.62
CA MET A 4 -19.19 -1.66 12.42
C MET A 4 -18.42 -2.99 12.41
N LYS A 5 -19.12 -4.10 12.60
CA LYS A 5 -18.57 -5.40 12.30
C LYS A 5 -18.24 -5.42 10.82
N PRO A 6 -17.01 -5.76 10.40
CA PRO A 6 -16.74 -5.95 8.99
C PRO A 6 -17.62 -7.09 8.51
N GLY A 7 -18.65 -6.77 7.73
CA GLY A 7 -19.39 -7.77 6.99
C GLY A 7 -18.45 -8.45 5.99
N PRO A 8 -18.72 -9.70 5.62
CA PRO A 8 -17.92 -10.38 4.60
C PRO A 8 -17.93 -9.52 3.34
N LEU A 9 -16.74 -9.16 2.85
CA LEU A 9 -16.55 -8.42 1.62
C LEU A 9 -17.34 -9.10 0.49
N GLY A 10 -18.42 -8.47 0.04
CA GLY A 10 -19.01 -8.75 -1.23
C GLY A 10 -20.09 -9.83 -1.33
N ALA A 11 -20.74 -10.26 -0.27
CA ALA A 11 -22.03 -10.91 -0.41
C ALA A 11 -23.05 -9.88 -0.90
N ALA A 12 -23.26 -9.78 -2.20
CA ALA A 12 -24.36 -9.05 -2.77
C ALA A 12 -25.65 -9.57 -2.13
N ASP A 13 -26.39 -8.70 -1.49
CA ASP A 13 -27.71 -9.04 -0.94
C ASP A 13 -28.60 -9.47 -2.10
N ALA A 14 -28.77 -10.77 -2.26
CA ALA A 14 -29.56 -11.38 -3.34
C ALA A 14 -31.05 -10.98 -3.29
N THR A 15 -31.49 -10.32 -2.22
CA THR A 15 -32.87 -9.86 -2.06
C THR A 15 -33.14 -8.49 -2.69
N LYS A 16 -32.07 -7.74 -3.04
CA LYS A 16 -32.19 -6.47 -3.74
C LYS A 16 -32.07 -6.72 -5.24
N GLY A 17 -33.15 -6.51 -5.97
CA GLY A 17 -33.20 -6.61 -7.43
C GLY A 17 -32.07 -5.84 -8.13
N PRO A 18 -31.88 -6.05 -9.45
CA PRO A 18 -30.77 -5.49 -10.18
C PRO A 18 -30.75 -3.96 -10.04
N LYS A 19 -29.76 -3.45 -9.30
CA LYS A 19 -29.45 -2.03 -9.33
C LYS A 19 -29.05 -1.71 -10.77
N GLY A 20 -29.50 -0.56 -11.30
CA GLY A 20 -29.11 -0.09 -12.61
C GLY A 20 -27.60 -0.17 -12.85
N PRO A 21 -27.10 0.08 -14.08
CA PRO A 21 -25.71 -0.13 -14.43
C PRO A 21 -24.80 0.55 -13.39
N ARG A 22 -24.02 -0.27 -12.70
CA ARG A 22 -23.09 0.19 -11.67
C ARG A 22 -22.06 1.11 -12.33
N LYS A 23 -21.87 2.31 -11.79
CA LYS A 23 -20.77 3.15 -12.22
C LYS A 23 -19.46 2.43 -12.01
N ALA A 24 -18.54 2.52 -12.96
CA ALA A 24 -17.19 1.98 -12.83
C ALA A 24 -16.55 2.48 -11.52
N SER A 25 -15.90 1.59 -10.82
CA SER A 25 -15.19 1.92 -9.57
C SER A 25 -13.69 1.72 -9.76
N PRO A 26 -12.85 2.35 -8.93
CA PRO A 26 -11.40 2.10 -8.95
C PRO A 26 -11.06 0.61 -8.86
N MET A 27 -11.82 -0.13 -8.05
CA MET A 27 -11.64 -1.57 -7.89
C MET A 27 -11.87 -2.36 -9.18
N ASP A 28 -12.81 -1.93 -10.02
CA ASP A 28 -13.08 -2.59 -11.31
C ASP A 28 -11.89 -2.41 -12.26
N GLY A 29 -11.27 -1.22 -12.28
CA GLY A 29 -10.06 -0.95 -13.04
C GLY A 29 -8.84 -1.68 -12.49
N GLN A 30 -8.67 -1.70 -11.18
CA GLN A 30 -7.59 -2.46 -10.53
C GLN A 30 -7.70 -3.95 -10.82
N LEU A 31 -8.90 -4.52 -10.75
CA LEU A 31 -9.14 -5.92 -11.09
C LEU A 31 -8.89 -6.18 -12.57
N ALA A 32 -9.32 -5.29 -13.46
CA ALA A 32 -9.06 -5.40 -14.89
C ALA A 32 -7.56 -5.36 -15.19
N ALA A 33 -6.82 -4.41 -14.62
CA ALA A 33 -5.37 -4.32 -14.76
C ALA A 33 -4.67 -5.58 -14.23
N MET A 34 -5.12 -6.09 -13.09
CA MET A 34 -4.56 -7.30 -12.50
C MET A 34 -4.78 -8.53 -13.40
N THR A 35 -5.96 -8.65 -14.01
CA THR A 35 -6.37 -9.85 -14.78
C THR A 35 -5.97 -9.79 -16.25
N SER A 36 -5.69 -8.61 -16.81
CA SER A 36 -5.31 -8.47 -18.22
C SER A 36 -3.98 -9.13 -18.54
N LYS A 37 -3.01 -9.02 -17.63
CA LYS A 37 -1.65 -9.55 -17.81
C LYS A 37 -1.38 -10.84 -17.05
N PHE A 38 -2.08 -11.03 -15.94
CA PHE A 38 -1.84 -12.16 -15.04
C PHE A 38 -3.15 -12.78 -14.59
N PRO A 39 -3.31 -14.11 -14.70
CA PRO A 39 -4.54 -14.78 -14.25
C PRO A 39 -4.67 -14.69 -12.74
N ILE A 40 -5.92 -14.65 -12.26
CA ILE A 40 -6.22 -14.74 -10.82
C ILE A 40 -5.79 -16.12 -10.31
N ALA A 41 -5.11 -16.15 -9.18
CA ALA A 41 -4.66 -17.35 -8.50
C ALA A 41 -5.37 -17.52 -7.14
N ALA A 42 -5.28 -18.72 -6.58
CA ALA A 42 -5.77 -19.01 -5.23
C ALA A 42 -4.79 -18.42 -4.17
N ALA A 43 -4.74 -17.10 -4.09
CA ALA A 43 -3.90 -16.35 -3.18
C ALA A 43 -4.66 -15.09 -2.71
N PRO A 44 -4.30 -14.48 -1.57
CA PRO A 44 -4.92 -13.25 -1.10
C PRO A 44 -4.81 -12.13 -2.15
N ILE A 45 -5.86 -11.31 -2.26
CA ILE A 45 -5.96 -10.29 -3.33
C ILE A 45 -4.83 -9.25 -3.27
N ASN A 46 -4.49 -8.74 -2.08
CA ASN A 46 -3.45 -7.72 -1.94
C ASN A 46 -2.07 -8.21 -2.41
N PRO A 47 -1.57 -9.37 -2.00
CA PRO A 47 -0.35 -9.95 -2.58
C PRO A 47 -0.41 -10.15 -4.09
N GLN A 48 -1.59 -10.44 -4.68
CA GLN A 48 -1.71 -10.52 -6.12
C GLN A 48 -1.55 -9.16 -6.80
N MET A 49 -2.20 -8.11 -6.27
CA MET A 49 -2.08 -6.76 -6.82
C MET A 49 -0.62 -6.26 -6.79
N PHE A 50 0.01 -6.30 -5.62
CA PHE A 50 1.39 -5.86 -5.46
C PHE A 50 2.40 -6.80 -6.13
N GLY A 51 2.17 -8.10 -6.12
CA GLY A 51 2.99 -9.06 -6.84
C GLY A 51 2.95 -8.86 -8.35
N ASN A 52 1.78 -8.57 -8.92
CA ASN A 52 1.66 -8.26 -10.35
C ASN A 52 2.34 -6.92 -10.70
N ALA A 53 2.26 -5.91 -9.84
CA ALA A 53 3.04 -4.68 -9.98
C ALA A 53 4.56 -4.98 -9.95
N GLY A 54 5.00 -5.87 -9.07
CA GLY A 54 6.39 -6.35 -9.03
C GLY A 54 6.81 -7.06 -10.32
N ARG A 55 5.95 -7.94 -10.88
CA ARG A 55 6.22 -8.62 -12.16
C ARG A 55 6.31 -7.63 -13.32
N GLU A 56 5.41 -6.66 -13.37
CA GLU A 56 5.47 -5.60 -14.39
C GLU A 56 6.75 -4.77 -14.25
N HIS A 57 7.14 -4.42 -13.03
CA HIS A 57 8.38 -3.71 -12.77
C HIS A 57 9.60 -4.52 -13.20
N ASN A 58 9.61 -5.83 -12.96
CA ASN A 58 10.67 -6.70 -13.44
C ASN A 58 10.79 -6.69 -14.97
N ALA A 59 9.63 -6.75 -15.65
CA ALA A 59 9.61 -6.75 -17.12
C ALA A 59 10.05 -5.40 -17.72
N LEU A 60 9.70 -4.28 -17.08
CA LEU A 60 10.00 -2.94 -17.59
C LEU A 60 11.41 -2.46 -17.22
N TYR A 61 11.90 -2.80 -16.05
CA TYR A 61 13.09 -2.20 -15.45
C TYR A 61 14.17 -3.21 -15.04
N GLY A 62 13.95 -4.52 -15.28
CA GLY A 62 14.92 -5.55 -14.98
C GLY A 62 15.16 -5.79 -13.48
N SER A 63 14.23 -5.41 -12.62
CA SER A 63 14.34 -5.76 -11.19
C SER A 63 14.23 -7.27 -10.98
N THR A 64 14.84 -7.76 -9.91
CA THR A 64 14.91 -9.18 -9.60
C THR A 64 14.35 -9.47 -8.21
N PRO A 65 14.09 -10.74 -7.86
CA PRO A 65 13.70 -11.10 -6.51
C PRO A 65 14.69 -10.63 -5.42
N ASP A 66 15.98 -10.46 -5.77
CA ASP A 66 16.98 -9.96 -4.82
C ASP A 66 16.73 -8.50 -4.42
N HIS A 67 16.28 -7.65 -5.34
CA HIS A 67 15.90 -6.28 -5.03
C HIS A 67 14.75 -6.23 -4.02
N PHE A 68 13.73 -7.05 -4.21
CA PHE A 68 12.60 -7.13 -3.26
C PHE A 68 13.02 -7.73 -1.92
N ALA A 69 13.89 -8.74 -1.92
CA ALA A 69 14.40 -9.33 -0.71
C ALA A 69 15.26 -8.34 0.09
N ALA A 70 16.10 -7.54 -0.59
CA ALA A 70 16.89 -6.49 0.06
C ALA A 70 16.03 -5.44 0.77
N ILE A 71 14.88 -5.05 0.17
CA ILE A 71 13.93 -4.15 0.82
C ILE A 71 13.33 -4.83 2.06
N GLY A 72 12.93 -6.09 1.95
CA GLY A 72 12.41 -6.88 3.07
C GLY A 72 13.43 -6.99 4.21
N ALA A 73 14.66 -7.37 3.90
CA ALA A 73 15.75 -7.49 4.88
C ALA A 73 16.02 -6.16 5.60
N LYS A 74 16.07 -5.05 4.84
CA LYS A 74 16.22 -3.71 5.41
C LYS A 74 15.08 -3.39 6.39
N ASN A 75 13.84 -3.64 6.02
CA ASN A 75 12.69 -3.34 6.87
C ASN A 75 12.70 -4.19 8.15
N HIS A 76 12.98 -5.48 8.04
CA HIS A 76 13.12 -6.36 9.21
C HIS A 76 14.30 -5.94 10.11
N LYS A 77 15.43 -5.53 9.54
CA LYS A 77 16.56 -4.98 10.30
C LYS A 77 16.15 -3.72 11.08
N HIS A 78 15.38 -2.82 10.48
CA HIS A 78 14.94 -1.60 11.15
C HIS A 78 13.90 -1.88 12.24
N SER A 79 13.02 -2.86 12.04
CA SER A 79 11.97 -3.21 12.99
C SER A 79 12.50 -3.76 14.33
N VAL A 80 13.71 -4.30 14.36
CA VAL A 80 14.38 -4.77 15.60
C VAL A 80 14.42 -3.66 16.65
N ASN A 81 14.64 -2.44 16.24
CA ASN A 81 14.77 -1.27 17.12
C ASN A 81 13.42 -0.63 17.49
N ASN A 82 12.31 -1.07 16.89
CA ASN A 82 11.00 -0.52 17.20
C ASN A 82 10.25 -1.44 18.19
N PRO A 83 10.06 -1.03 19.45
CA PRO A 83 9.37 -1.84 20.47
C PRO A 83 7.89 -2.11 20.13
N TYR A 84 7.29 -1.30 19.25
CA TYR A 84 5.89 -1.43 18.84
C TYR A 84 5.72 -2.21 17.54
N SER A 85 6.81 -2.67 16.93
CA SER A 85 6.73 -3.51 15.74
C SER A 85 6.25 -4.91 16.08
N GLN A 86 5.30 -5.43 15.29
CA GLN A 86 4.75 -6.77 15.48
C GLN A 86 5.79 -7.87 15.30
N PHE A 87 6.69 -7.71 14.31
CA PHE A 87 7.81 -8.61 14.07
C PHE A 87 9.12 -7.86 14.25
N ARG A 88 10.01 -8.44 15.04
CA ARG A 88 11.29 -7.83 15.39
C ARG A 88 12.49 -8.74 15.12
N ASP A 89 12.26 -9.82 14.39
CA ASP A 89 13.34 -10.71 13.97
C ASP A 89 14.03 -10.16 12.73
N GLN A 90 15.34 -10.28 12.70
CA GLN A 90 16.16 -9.91 11.56
C GLN A 90 16.34 -11.12 10.64
N TYR A 91 16.25 -10.87 9.34
CA TYR A 91 16.41 -11.89 8.30
C TYR A 91 17.41 -11.45 7.24
N THR A 92 18.12 -12.43 6.69
CA THR A 92 18.98 -12.26 5.52
C THR A 92 18.12 -12.23 4.23
N ASN A 93 18.70 -11.76 3.13
CA ASN A 93 18.04 -11.82 1.82
C ASN A 93 17.66 -13.27 1.44
N GLU A 94 18.52 -14.23 1.76
CA GLU A 94 18.28 -15.63 1.42
C GLU A 94 17.10 -16.22 2.23
N GLU A 95 17.01 -15.91 3.51
CA GLU A 95 15.89 -16.33 4.35
C GLU A 95 14.58 -15.74 3.87
N ILE A 96 14.59 -14.47 3.44
CA ILE A 96 13.40 -13.82 2.86
C ILE A 96 12.98 -14.51 1.57
N LYS A 97 13.91 -14.72 0.63
CA LYS A 97 13.62 -15.38 -0.65
C LYS A 97 13.13 -16.81 -0.49
N SER A 98 13.70 -17.54 0.46
CA SER A 98 13.35 -18.94 0.72
C SER A 98 12.09 -19.12 1.57
N SER A 99 11.56 -18.05 2.17
CA SER A 99 10.32 -18.13 2.93
C SER A 99 9.14 -18.50 2.03
N ARG A 100 8.06 -19.02 2.63
CA ARG A 100 6.91 -19.53 1.87
C ARG A 100 6.41 -18.50 0.85
N MET A 101 6.35 -18.90 -0.42
CA MET A 101 5.76 -18.09 -1.48
C MET A 101 4.27 -17.84 -1.19
N ILE A 102 3.86 -16.58 -1.22
CA ILE A 102 2.45 -16.18 -1.12
C ILE A 102 1.88 -15.97 -2.52
N TYR A 103 2.52 -15.10 -3.31
CA TYR A 103 2.21 -14.86 -4.71
C TYR A 103 3.43 -14.22 -5.37
N SER A 104 4.00 -14.88 -6.38
CA SER A 104 5.26 -14.46 -7.00
C SER A 104 5.22 -12.98 -7.45
N PRO A 105 6.26 -12.17 -7.17
CA PRO A 105 7.53 -12.54 -6.52
C PRO A 105 7.52 -12.47 -4.98
N LEU A 106 6.37 -12.29 -4.34
CA LEU A 106 6.25 -11.99 -2.92
C LEU A 106 6.19 -13.26 -2.06
N THR A 107 7.13 -13.37 -1.13
CA THR A 107 7.17 -14.41 -0.10
C THR A 107 6.54 -13.92 1.22
N LYS A 108 6.33 -14.82 2.17
CA LYS A 108 5.69 -14.52 3.46
C LYS A 108 6.37 -13.37 4.20
N LEU A 109 7.70 -13.32 4.22
CA LEU A 109 8.45 -12.28 4.93
C LEU A 109 8.46 -10.92 4.22
N GLN A 110 7.91 -10.84 3.01
CA GLN A 110 7.70 -9.60 2.27
C GLN A 110 6.25 -9.10 2.33
N CYS A 111 5.36 -9.86 2.94
CA CYS A 111 3.96 -9.52 3.10
C CYS A 111 3.69 -9.00 4.51
N SER A 112 3.00 -7.85 4.61
CA SER A 112 2.54 -7.33 5.89
C SER A 112 1.52 -8.28 6.53
N PRO A 113 1.60 -8.56 7.83
CA PRO A 113 0.56 -9.30 8.53
C PRO A 113 -0.71 -8.46 8.68
N THR A 114 -1.83 -9.12 8.91
CA THR A 114 -3.05 -8.44 9.37
C THR A 114 -2.82 -7.98 10.80
N SER A 115 -3.02 -6.68 11.05
CA SER A 115 -2.75 -6.07 12.35
C SER A 115 -3.76 -4.97 12.65
N ASP A 116 -4.08 -4.81 13.91
CA ASP A 116 -4.79 -3.65 14.44
C ASP A 116 -3.77 -2.75 15.17
N GLY A 117 -3.99 -1.45 15.09
CA GLY A 117 -3.11 -0.50 15.75
C GLY A 117 -3.72 0.90 15.80
N ALA A 118 -3.17 1.75 16.64
CA ALA A 118 -3.55 3.14 16.74
C ALA A 118 -2.32 4.03 16.97
N ALA A 119 -2.39 5.23 16.46
CA ALA A 119 -1.42 6.28 16.72
C ALA A 119 -2.16 7.61 16.93
N ALA A 120 -1.56 8.49 17.71
CA ALA A 120 -2.07 9.83 17.92
C ALA A 120 -0.95 10.86 17.81
N ALA A 121 -1.27 12.02 17.28
CA ALA A 121 -0.37 13.17 17.24
C ALA A 121 -1.08 14.40 17.78
N VAL A 122 -0.34 15.25 18.48
CA VAL A 122 -0.82 16.56 18.93
C VAL A 122 -0.31 17.61 17.95
N LEU A 123 -1.24 18.34 17.34
CA LEU A 123 -0.93 19.45 16.45
C LEU A 123 -1.15 20.76 17.20
N CYS A 124 -0.21 21.68 17.09
CA CYS A 124 -0.29 22.99 17.71
C CYS A 124 0.33 24.05 16.80
N SER A 125 0.04 25.32 17.07
CA SER A 125 0.67 26.44 16.37
C SER A 125 2.12 26.64 16.81
N GLU A 126 2.90 27.31 15.98
CA GLU A 126 4.27 27.72 16.31
C GLU A 126 4.29 28.61 17.57
N ASP A 127 3.33 29.52 17.71
CA ASP A 127 3.22 30.40 18.90
C ASP A 127 3.03 29.60 20.17
N PHE A 128 2.16 28.58 20.14
CA PHE A 128 1.97 27.65 21.27
C PHE A 128 3.26 26.92 21.63
N VAL A 129 4.01 26.45 20.63
CA VAL A 129 5.31 25.81 20.85
C VAL A 129 6.27 26.70 21.57
N LYS A 130 6.38 27.99 21.14
CA LYS A 130 7.27 29.00 21.75
C LYS A 130 6.83 29.39 23.16
N GLU A 131 5.54 29.65 23.36
CA GLU A 131 4.98 30.03 24.66
C GLU A 131 5.21 28.96 25.73
N HIS A 132 5.21 27.68 25.33
CA HIS A 132 5.36 26.55 26.25
C HIS A 132 6.78 25.94 26.27
N GLY A 133 7.74 26.51 25.54
CA GLY A 133 9.13 26.03 25.52
C GLY A 133 9.28 24.61 24.95
N LEU A 134 8.53 24.29 23.91
CA LEU A 134 8.45 22.92 23.31
C LEU A 134 9.33 22.76 22.07
N GLU A 135 10.14 23.77 21.69
CA GLU A 135 10.92 23.77 20.45
C GLU A 135 11.83 22.54 20.31
N GLY A 136 12.37 22.07 21.43
CA GLY A 136 13.24 20.89 21.44
C GLY A 136 12.54 19.55 21.12
N ASN A 137 11.21 19.53 21.18
CA ASN A 137 10.39 18.33 20.96
C ASN A 137 9.42 18.46 19.78
N ALA A 138 9.27 19.66 19.24
CA ALA A 138 8.38 19.94 18.14
C ALA A 138 9.03 19.60 16.80
N VAL A 139 8.21 19.16 15.85
CA VAL A 139 8.59 18.96 14.45
C VAL A 139 7.66 19.81 13.58
N GLU A 140 8.24 20.67 12.76
CA GLU A 140 7.50 21.51 11.83
C GLU A 140 7.01 20.69 10.62
N ILE A 141 5.74 20.85 10.27
CA ILE A 141 5.18 20.30 9.03
C ILE A 141 5.34 21.34 7.94
N ILE A 142 6.38 21.22 7.12
CA ILE A 142 6.70 22.17 6.05
C ILE A 142 5.91 21.94 4.76
N GLY A 143 5.23 20.82 4.62
CA GLY A 143 4.37 20.53 3.47
C GLY A 143 3.53 19.28 3.69
N GLN A 144 2.34 19.30 3.15
CA GLN A 144 1.46 18.13 3.15
C GLN A 144 0.56 18.10 1.93
N ALA A 145 0.24 16.91 1.45
CA ALA A 145 -0.69 16.71 0.36
C ALA A 145 -1.50 15.44 0.58
N MET A 146 -2.75 15.46 0.13
CA MET A 146 -3.62 14.31 0.09
C MET A 146 -4.14 14.14 -1.34
N LYS A 147 -3.99 12.94 -1.88
CA LYS A 147 -4.53 12.54 -3.18
C LYS A 147 -5.41 11.33 -3.01
N THR A 148 -6.43 11.23 -3.84
CA THR A 148 -7.25 10.04 -4.00
C THR A 148 -6.84 9.30 -5.26
N ASP A 149 -7.43 8.12 -5.51
CA ASP A 149 -7.19 7.36 -6.71
C ASP A 149 -7.36 8.22 -7.97
N MET A 150 -6.42 8.11 -8.88
CA MET A 150 -6.42 8.85 -10.14
C MET A 150 -7.11 8.04 -11.24
N ALA A 151 -7.73 8.73 -12.19
CA ALA A 151 -8.41 8.11 -13.32
C ALA A 151 -7.51 7.14 -14.11
N THR A 152 -6.19 7.41 -14.15
CA THR A 152 -5.19 6.52 -14.76
C THR A 152 -5.12 5.13 -14.16
N ALA A 153 -5.69 4.92 -12.96
CA ALA A 153 -5.74 3.63 -12.31
C ALA A 153 -6.94 2.76 -12.75
N TRP A 154 -7.97 3.35 -13.42
CA TRP A 154 -9.21 2.61 -13.74
C TRP A 154 -9.88 2.97 -15.08
N GLU A 155 -9.36 3.91 -15.85
CA GLU A 155 -9.95 4.25 -17.16
C GLU A 155 -9.81 3.07 -18.13
N LYS A 156 -10.95 2.68 -18.73
CA LYS A 156 -11.05 1.51 -19.62
C LYS A 156 -10.15 1.61 -20.88
N ASP A 157 -9.86 2.83 -21.32
CA ASP A 157 -9.13 3.08 -22.57
C ASP A 157 -7.62 3.22 -22.35
N ARG A 158 -7.16 3.05 -21.12
CA ARG A 158 -5.74 3.09 -20.80
C ARG A 158 -5.29 1.72 -20.31
N PRO A 159 -4.31 1.13 -20.99
CA PRO A 159 -3.91 -0.23 -20.67
C PRO A 159 -3.31 -0.26 -19.25
N ASP A 160 -3.96 -0.90 -18.39
CA ASP A 160 -3.58 -2.04 -17.61
C ASP A 160 -2.17 -2.02 -17.07
N SER A 161 -1.80 -1.00 -16.29
CA SER A 161 -0.56 -1.05 -15.51
C SER A 161 -0.88 -1.48 -14.08
N CYS A 162 -0.35 -2.62 -13.68
CA CYS A 162 -0.42 -3.06 -12.29
C CYS A 162 0.33 -2.11 -11.35
N ILE A 163 1.40 -1.46 -11.83
CA ILE A 163 2.14 -0.43 -11.07
C ILE A 163 1.24 0.77 -10.79
N LYS A 164 0.50 1.24 -11.79
CA LYS A 164 -0.45 2.36 -11.61
C LYS A 164 -1.61 1.98 -10.72
N SER A 165 -2.12 0.76 -10.85
CA SER A 165 -3.25 0.28 -10.04
C SER A 165 -2.95 0.19 -8.54
N VAL A 166 -1.67 0.09 -8.15
CA VAL A 166 -1.25 0.13 -6.73
C VAL A 166 -0.83 1.53 -6.26
N GLY A 167 -1.15 2.58 -7.03
CA GLY A 167 -1.05 3.96 -6.58
C GLY A 167 0.20 4.74 -7.02
N TYR A 168 0.94 4.28 -8.03
CA TYR A 168 2.15 4.98 -8.49
C TYR A 168 1.91 6.45 -8.87
N ASP A 169 0.93 6.71 -9.75
CA ASP A 169 0.65 8.08 -10.22
C ASP A 169 0.13 8.97 -9.09
N MET A 170 -0.67 8.40 -8.19
CA MET A 170 -1.17 9.07 -6.98
C MET A 170 -0.03 9.50 -6.07
N ALA A 171 0.86 8.58 -5.73
CA ALA A 171 2.02 8.86 -4.87
C ALA A 171 2.96 9.89 -5.51
N LYS A 172 3.23 9.77 -6.81
CA LYS A 172 4.06 10.74 -7.55
C LYS A 172 3.46 12.14 -7.54
N SER A 173 2.14 12.26 -7.76
CA SER A 173 1.44 13.55 -7.73
C SER A 173 1.44 14.16 -6.32
N ALA A 174 1.19 13.36 -5.29
CA ALA A 174 1.25 13.85 -3.90
C ALA A 174 2.66 14.33 -3.53
N ALA A 175 3.69 13.57 -3.91
CA ALA A 175 5.08 13.96 -3.66
C ALA A 175 5.44 15.28 -4.36
N ALA A 176 5.02 15.47 -5.61
CA ALA A 176 5.26 16.73 -6.33
C ALA A 176 4.64 17.94 -5.62
N ASP A 177 3.40 17.79 -5.12
CA ASP A 177 2.72 18.86 -4.38
C ASP A 177 3.42 19.20 -3.05
N VAL A 178 3.90 18.18 -2.34
CA VAL A 178 4.62 18.39 -1.06
C VAL A 178 5.97 19.05 -1.30
N TYR A 179 6.74 18.60 -2.28
CA TYR A 179 8.03 19.20 -2.61
C TYR A 179 7.92 20.64 -3.13
N ALA A 180 6.78 21.00 -3.72
CA ALA A 180 6.54 22.38 -4.13
C ALA A 180 6.18 23.32 -2.97
N GLN A 181 5.78 22.77 -1.81
CA GLN A 181 5.47 23.53 -0.60
C GLN A 181 6.70 23.71 0.30
N ALA A 182 7.58 22.74 0.30
CA ALA A 182 8.80 22.71 1.11
C ALA A 182 9.97 23.42 0.40
#